data_ac68e885ab40497072df8033f612a9fd
#
_entry.id   ac68e885ab40497072df8033f612a9fd
#
_cell.length_a   1.000
_cell.length_b   1.000
_cell.length_c   1.000
_cell.angle_alpha   90.00
_cell.angle_beta   90.00
_cell.angle_gamma   90.00
#
_symmetry.space_group_name_H-M   'P 1'
#
loop_
_entity.id
_entity.type
_entity.pdbx_description
1 polymer ?
#
loop_
_entity_poly.entity_id
_entity_poly.type
_entity_poly.pdbx_seq_one_letter_code
_entity_poly.pdbx_strand_id
1 'polypeptide(L)'
;MIISRAFQLFDWINNQNYCPRTGNKLSQVRDDLSKICEATSKEFFPKMSPCILVLLTHINEILLVRHNSEIRNFYTAIAGFVDLGESLEECVEREVYEEVGLKIKNINYIGSQSWPFPNQLMMAFQAEAISKDVQIDDKELLEASWFKPDDMPQ
;
A
#
# COMPACT_ATOMS: atom_id res chain seq x y z
N MET A 1 3.13 12.48 -12.47
CA MET A 1 2.51 13.34 -11.42
C MET A 1 1.13 13.89 -11.84
N ILE A 2 0.95 14.54 -12.98
CA ILE A 2 -0.34 15.14 -13.39
C ILE A 2 -1.46 14.09 -13.51
N ILE A 3 -1.18 12.95 -14.15
CA ILE A 3 -2.18 11.89 -14.37
C ILE A 3 -2.65 11.30 -13.04
N SER A 4 -1.75 10.93 -12.14
CA SER A 4 -2.10 10.39 -10.82
C SER A 4 -2.98 11.36 -10.03
N ARG A 5 -2.64 12.66 -10.03
CA ARG A 5 -3.44 13.69 -9.39
C ARG A 5 -4.82 13.80 -10.01
N ALA A 6 -4.92 13.75 -11.33
CA ALA A 6 -6.21 13.83 -12.02
C ALA A 6 -7.13 12.66 -11.66
N PHE A 7 -6.62 11.42 -11.63
CA PHE A 7 -7.40 10.25 -11.21
C PHE A 7 -7.88 10.35 -9.76
N GLN A 8 -6.99 10.71 -8.83
CA GLN A 8 -7.35 10.85 -7.41
C GLN A 8 -8.37 11.98 -7.16
N LEU A 9 -8.25 13.09 -7.89
CA LEU A 9 -9.24 14.17 -7.83
C LEU A 9 -10.57 13.75 -8.44
N PHE A 10 -10.56 13.05 -9.55
CA PHE A 10 -11.77 12.53 -10.17
C PHE A 10 -12.52 11.59 -9.23
N ASP A 11 -11.79 10.66 -8.58
CA ASP A 11 -12.37 9.78 -7.56
C ASP A 11 -12.98 10.56 -6.39
N TRP A 12 -12.24 11.53 -5.84
CA TRP A 12 -12.71 12.41 -4.76
C TRP A 12 -13.98 13.19 -5.13
N ILE A 13 -14.00 13.79 -6.33
CA ILE A 13 -15.10 14.59 -6.80
C ILE A 13 -16.37 13.75 -6.94
N ASN A 14 -16.26 12.54 -7.47
CA ASN A 14 -17.43 11.72 -7.79
C ASN A 14 -17.90 10.83 -6.64
N ASN A 15 -17.01 10.38 -5.77
CA ASN A 15 -17.36 9.37 -4.77
C ASN A 15 -17.62 9.95 -3.37
N GLN A 16 -17.03 11.10 -2.99
CA GLN A 16 -17.29 11.72 -1.70
C GLN A 16 -18.38 12.81 -1.80
N ASN A 17 -19.63 12.41 -1.93
CA ASN A 17 -20.76 13.36 -2.13
C ASN A 17 -21.59 13.60 -0.90
N TYR A 18 -21.45 12.80 0.16
CA TYR A 18 -22.24 12.88 1.37
C TYR A 18 -21.36 12.95 2.61
N CYS A 19 -21.82 13.68 3.61
CA CYS A 19 -21.18 13.77 4.91
C CYS A 19 -21.31 12.42 5.64
N PRO A 20 -20.20 11.75 6.02
CA PRO A 20 -20.27 10.46 6.69
C PRO A 20 -20.88 10.53 8.09
N ARG A 21 -21.01 11.73 8.67
CA ARG A 21 -21.57 11.92 10.00
C ARG A 21 -23.07 12.18 9.98
N THR A 22 -23.58 12.92 8.99
CA THR A 22 -24.97 13.39 8.96
C THR A 22 -25.79 12.84 7.79
N GLY A 23 -25.13 12.24 6.78
CA GLY A 23 -25.76 11.84 5.53
C GLY A 23 -26.13 13.01 4.59
N ASN A 24 -25.91 14.26 5.01
CA ASN A 24 -26.23 15.43 4.18
C ASN A 24 -25.26 15.53 2.99
N LYS A 25 -25.77 16.04 1.87
CA LYS A 25 -24.97 16.32 0.69
C LYS A 25 -23.88 17.35 1.02
N LEU A 26 -22.66 17.10 0.55
CA LEU A 26 -21.55 18.04 0.65
C LEU A 26 -21.63 19.11 -0.44
N SER A 27 -20.99 20.25 -0.20
CA SER A 27 -20.84 21.32 -1.19
C SER A 27 -20.13 20.84 -2.46
N GLN A 28 -20.13 21.67 -3.49
CA GLN A 28 -19.20 21.53 -4.61
C GLN A 28 -17.75 21.64 -4.11
N VAL A 29 -16.83 21.10 -4.90
CA VAL A 29 -15.38 21.20 -4.62
C VAL A 29 -14.95 22.66 -4.68
N ARG A 30 -14.21 23.12 -3.67
CA ARG A 30 -13.64 24.46 -3.56
C ARG A 30 -12.23 24.50 -4.17
N ASP A 31 -11.66 25.69 -4.27
CA ASP A 31 -10.33 25.92 -4.86
C ASP A 31 -9.21 25.20 -4.07
N ASP A 32 -9.39 25.00 -2.77
CA ASP A 32 -8.49 24.25 -1.90
C ASP A 32 -8.75 22.72 -1.92
N LEU A 33 -9.58 22.25 -2.84
CA LEU A 33 -10.03 20.88 -3.02
C LEU A 33 -10.90 20.34 -1.88
N SER A 34 -11.32 21.16 -0.92
CA SER A 34 -12.25 20.76 0.14
C SER A 34 -13.70 20.72 -0.35
N LYS A 35 -14.53 19.97 0.38
CA LYS A 35 -15.99 20.04 0.37
C LYS A 35 -16.48 20.31 1.78
N ILE A 36 -17.55 21.06 1.95
CA ILE A 36 -18.12 21.41 3.26
C ILE A 36 -19.47 20.70 3.46
N CYS A 37 -19.67 20.21 4.67
CA CYS A 37 -20.99 19.85 5.18
C CYS A 37 -21.63 21.10 5.83
N GLU A 38 -22.62 21.68 5.19
CA GLU A 38 -23.29 22.90 5.69
C GLU A 38 -23.93 22.70 7.06
N ALA A 39 -24.47 21.50 7.32
CA ALA A 39 -25.12 21.19 8.60
C ALA A 39 -24.15 21.17 9.81
N THR A 40 -22.86 20.95 9.58
CA THR A 40 -21.85 20.83 10.65
C THR A 40 -20.68 21.79 10.49
N SER A 41 -20.62 22.53 9.40
CA SER A 41 -19.47 23.36 8.97
C SER A 41 -18.15 22.59 8.88
N LYS A 42 -18.20 21.25 8.84
CA LYS A 42 -17.00 20.41 8.76
C LYS A 42 -16.50 20.35 7.33
N GLU A 43 -15.21 20.55 7.16
CA GLU A 43 -14.49 20.42 5.90
C GLU A 43 -13.96 18.98 5.72
N PHE A 44 -13.99 18.53 4.47
CA PHE A 44 -13.49 17.23 4.03
C PHE A 44 -12.51 17.45 2.87
N PHE A 45 -11.37 16.81 2.95
CA PHE A 45 -10.30 16.87 1.95
C PHE A 45 -10.11 15.51 1.28
N PRO A 46 -9.51 15.48 0.08
CA PRO A 46 -9.07 14.22 -0.52
C PRO A 46 -8.17 13.44 0.45
N LYS A 47 -8.42 12.14 0.56
CA LYS A 47 -7.61 11.26 1.41
C LYS A 47 -6.78 10.34 0.55
N MET A 48 -5.59 10.00 1.03
CA MET A 48 -4.76 8.92 0.49
C MET A 48 -4.64 7.81 1.52
N SER A 49 -4.60 6.56 1.06
CA SER A 49 -4.33 5.40 1.90
C SER A 49 -2.84 5.11 1.87
N PRO A 50 -2.14 5.18 3.01
CA PRO A 50 -0.73 4.81 3.06
C PRO A 50 -0.59 3.29 2.87
N CYS A 51 0.37 2.88 2.05
CA CYS A 51 0.66 1.49 1.76
C CYS A 51 2.17 1.29 1.65
N ILE A 52 2.71 0.26 2.29
CA ILE A 52 4.13 -0.09 2.17
C ILE A 52 4.34 -1.06 1.00
N LEU A 53 5.55 -1.03 0.47
CA LEU A 53 6.09 -2.02 -0.45
C LEU A 53 7.48 -2.39 0.05
N VAL A 54 7.76 -3.66 0.36
CA VAL A 54 9.04 -4.05 0.91
C VAL A 54 9.72 -5.12 0.08
N LEU A 55 10.94 -4.83 -0.35
CA LEU A 55 11.83 -5.80 -0.96
C LEU A 55 12.67 -6.47 0.13
N LEU A 56 12.45 -7.77 0.34
CA LEU A 56 13.23 -8.55 1.28
C LEU A 56 14.49 -9.11 0.61
N THR A 57 15.60 -8.98 1.31
CA THR A 57 16.88 -9.56 0.90
C THR A 57 17.36 -10.58 1.93
N HIS A 58 18.06 -11.63 1.47
CA HIS A 58 18.83 -12.52 2.32
C HIS A 58 20.13 -12.91 1.60
N ILE A 59 21.27 -12.43 2.09
CA ILE A 59 22.59 -12.57 1.45
C ILE A 59 22.55 -11.98 0.03
N ASN A 60 22.49 -12.81 -1.01
CA ASN A 60 22.50 -12.41 -2.43
C ASN A 60 21.19 -12.78 -3.15
N GLU A 61 20.10 -12.95 -2.42
CA GLU A 61 18.81 -13.32 -2.97
C GLU A 61 17.76 -12.32 -2.51
N ILE A 62 16.71 -12.20 -3.30
CA ILE A 62 15.52 -11.41 -2.99
C ILE A 62 14.29 -12.31 -2.91
N LEU A 63 13.39 -12.01 -2.00
CA LEU A 63 12.10 -12.67 -1.93
C LEU A 63 11.08 -11.94 -2.80
N LEU A 64 10.42 -12.70 -3.65
CA LEU A 64 9.24 -12.23 -4.37
C LEU A 64 8.07 -13.15 -4.07
N VAL A 65 6.88 -12.56 -4.07
CA VAL A 65 5.62 -13.24 -3.78
C VAL A 65 4.67 -13.20 -4.99
N ARG A 66 3.79 -14.17 -5.09
CA ARG A 66 2.72 -14.20 -6.06
C ARG A 66 1.39 -14.30 -5.31
N HIS A 67 0.56 -13.27 -5.47
CA HIS A 67 -0.73 -13.20 -4.79
C HIS A 67 -1.76 -14.18 -5.36
N ASN A 68 -2.67 -14.62 -4.50
CA ASN A 68 -3.83 -15.43 -4.88
C ASN A 68 -4.88 -14.56 -5.59
N SER A 69 -4.61 -14.23 -6.86
CA SER A 69 -5.46 -13.35 -7.67
C SER A 69 -5.49 -13.83 -9.12
N GLU A 70 -6.67 -14.01 -9.67
CA GLU A 70 -6.85 -14.37 -11.09
C GLU A 70 -6.29 -13.32 -12.07
N ILE A 71 -6.18 -12.07 -11.61
CA ILE A 71 -5.76 -10.92 -12.43
C ILE A 71 -4.24 -10.69 -12.36
N ARG A 72 -3.59 -11.07 -11.24
CA ARG A 72 -2.17 -10.80 -10.97
C ARG A 72 -1.35 -12.09 -10.98
N ASN A 73 -1.00 -12.54 -12.17
CA ASN A 73 -0.15 -13.74 -12.33
C ASN A 73 1.32 -13.36 -12.56
N PHE A 74 1.87 -12.50 -11.69
CA PHE A 74 3.26 -12.11 -11.72
C PHE A 74 3.81 -11.95 -10.29
N TYR A 75 5.13 -12.05 -10.17
CA TYR A 75 5.81 -11.88 -8.90
C TYR A 75 5.95 -10.39 -8.54
N THR A 76 5.75 -10.09 -7.27
CA THR A 76 5.89 -8.74 -6.70
C THR A 76 6.68 -8.77 -5.40
N ALA A 77 7.09 -7.59 -4.93
CA ALA A 77 7.48 -7.43 -3.53
C ALA A 77 6.24 -7.47 -2.62
N ILE A 78 6.42 -7.74 -1.33
CA ILE A 78 5.35 -7.72 -0.32
C ILE A 78 4.79 -6.30 -0.19
N ALA A 79 3.48 -6.15 -0.08
CA ALA A 79 2.83 -4.85 0.03
C ALA A 79 1.57 -4.93 0.88
N GLY A 80 1.40 -3.98 1.80
CA GLY A 80 0.24 -3.92 2.67
C GLY A 80 -0.13 -2.51 3.10
N PHE A 81 -1.36 -2.37 3.59
CA PHE A 81 -1.85 -1.11 4.11
C PHE A 81 -1.38 -0.87 5.54
N VAL A 82 -1.10 0.39 5.83
CA VAL A 82 -0.77 0.82 7.20
C VAL A 82 -2.03 0.84 8.06
N ASP A 83 -2.00 0.15 9.18
CA ASP A 83 -3.08 0.07 10.14
C ASP A 83 -3.15 1.30 11.06
N LEU A 84 -4.29 1.49 11.72
CA LEU A 84 -4.49 2.62 12.62
C LEU A 84 -3.55 2.54 13.84
N GLY A 85 -2.74 3.57 14.01
CA GLY A 85 -1.80 3.69 15.13
C GLY A 85 -0.45 3.03 14.90
N GLU A 86 -0.22 2.45 13.74
CA GLU A 86 1.00 1.80 13.32
C GLU A 86 1.96 2.79 12.64
N SER A 87 3.25 2.67 12.88
CA SER A 87 4.30 3.32 12.08
C SER A 87 4.54 2.54 10.78
N LEU A 88 5.26 3.16 9.83
CA LEU A 88 5.58 2.49 8.57
C LEU A 88 6.49 1.27 8.78
N GLU A 89 7.42 1.37 9.70
CA GLU A 89 8.35 0.29 10.05
C GLU A 89 7.62 -0.87 10.72
N GLU A 90 6.67 -0.60 11.62
CA GLU A 90 5.81 -1.62 12.24
C GLU A 90 4.94 -2.31 11.18
N CYS A 91 4.38 -1.55 10.22
CA CYS A 91 3.64 -2.10 9.10
C CYS A 91 4.51 -3.05 8.26
N VAL A 92 5.76 -2.67 7.94
CA VAL A 92 6.69 -3.52 7.22
C VAL A 92 6.97 -4.83 7.98
N GLU A 93 7.19 -4.76 9.30
CA GLU A 93 7.40 -5.95 10.13
C GLU A 93 6.18 -6.86 10.18
N ARG A 94 4.99 -6.28 10.34
CA ARG A 94 3.72 -7.02 10.42
C ARG A 94 3.39 -7.70 9.10
N GLU A 95 3.37 -6.97 7.98
CA GLU A 95 3.03 -7.53 6.66
C GLU A 95 3.97 -8.66 6.26
N VAL A 96 5.28 -8.49 6.49
CA VAL A 96 6.26 -9.56 6.23
C VAL A 96 6.00 -10.78 7.11
N TYR A 97 5.65 -10.57 8.37
CA TYR A 97 5.37 -11.69 9.26
C TYR A 97 4.06 -12.40 8.92
N GLU A 98 3.01 -11.64 8.59
CA GLU A 98 1.69 -12.17 8.23
C GLU A 98 1.73 -12.93 6.90
N GLU A 99 2.32 -12.36 5.86
CA GLU A 99 2.33 -12.98 4.54
C GLU A 99 3.31 -14.16 4.40
N VAL A 100 4.50 -14.07 5.01
CA VAL A 100 5.59 -15.04 4.77
C VAL A 100 6.26 -15.60 6.03
N GLY A 101 5.81 -15.24 7.24
CA GLY A 101 6.29 -15.77 8.52
C GLY A 101 7.72 -15.37 8.90
N LEU A 102 8.33 -14.42 8.19
CA LEU A 102 9.72 -14.07 8.39
C LEU A 102 9.90 -12.95 9.41
N LYS A 103 11.00 -13.01 10.18
CA LYS A 103 11.51 -11.89 10.96
C LYS A 103 12.56 -11.15 10.16
N ILE A 104 12.56 -9.82 10.29
CA ILE A 104 13.43 -8.93 9.53
C ILE A 104 14.24 -8.01 10.42
N LYS A 105 15.24 -7.38 9.82
CA LYS A 105 16.08 -6.34 10.41
C LYS A 105 16.51 -5.36 9.33
N ASN A 106 17.17 -4.26 9.72
CA ASN A 106 17.76 -3.26 8.81
C ASN A 106 16.72 -2.72 7.81
N ILE A 107 15.56 -2.28 8.34
CA ILE A 107 14.50 -1.67 7.54
C ILE A 107 14.97 -0.29 7.07
N ASN A 108 15.02 -0.07 5.75
CA ASN A 108 15.48 1.17 5.14
C ASN A 108 14.42 1.70 4.18
N TYR A 109 14.03 2.96 4.36
CA TYR A 109 13.15 3.66 3.42
C TYR A 109 13.91 3.98 2.13
N ILE A 110 13.31 3.68 0.97
CA ILE A 110 13.90 3.89 -0.36
C ILE A 110 13.27 5.08 -1.08
N GLY A 111 11.95 5.22 -1.01
CA GLY A 111 11.24 6.27 -1.68
C GLY A 111 9.73 6.08 -1.67
N SER A 112 8.98 7.01 -2.28
CA SER A 112 7.54 6.90 -2.37
C SER A 112 7.01 7.29 -3.74
N GLN A 113 5.84 6.73 -4.08
CA GLN A 113 5.15 7.01 -5.33
C GLN A 113 3.64 7.07 -5.10
N SER A 114 3.00 8.09 -5.68
CA SER A 114 1.53 8.12 -5.76
C SER A 114 1.04 7.00 -6.68
N TRP A 115 0.10 6.20 -6.15
CA TRP A 115 -0.55 5.11 -6.87
C TRP A 115 -2.05 5.37 -6.92
N PRO A 116 -2.60 5.82 -8.07
CA PRO A 116 -3.97 6.33 -8.16
C PRO A 116 -5.03 5.25 -8.36
N PHE A 117 -4.79 4.04 -7.89
CA PHE A 117 -5.73 2.91 -8.05
C PHE A 117 -6.10 2.29 -6.69
N PRO A 118 -7.10 2.91 -5.98
CA PRO A 118 -7.75 4.18 -6.33
C PRO A 118 -7.02 5.43 -5.80
N ASN A 119 -6.40 5.41 -4.62
CA ASN A 119 -5.90 6.61 -3.93
C ASN A 119 -4.75 6.31 -2.95
N GLN A 120 -3.80 5.49 -3.34
CA GLN A 120 -2.70 5.06 -2.46
C GLN A 120 -1.47 5.98 -2.56
N LEU A 121 -0.74 6.08 -1.45
CA LEU A 121 0.64 6.52 -1.41
C LEU A 121 1.50 5.29 -1.08
N MET A 122 2.21 4.77 -2.10
CA MET A 122 3.13 3.64 -1.93
C MET A 122 4.46 4.14 -1.36
N MET A 123 4.93 3.52 -0.29
CA MET A 123 6.20 3.81 0.36
C MET A 123 7.08 2.57 0.32
N ALA A 124 8.17 2.66 -0.44
CA ALA A 124 9.06 1.54 -0.69
C ALA A 124 10.14 1.43 0.39
N PHE A 125 10.34 0.21 0.85
CA PHE A 125 11.37 -0.18 1.82
C PHE A 125 12.21 -1.33 1.29
N GLN A 126 13.41 -1.47 1.84
CA GLN A 126 14.24 -2.64 1.77
C GLN A 126 14.52 -3.14 3.18
N ALA A 127 14.45 -4.45 3.38
CA ALA A 127 14.79 -5.07 4.67
C ALA A 127 15.53 -6.38 4.46
N GLU A 128 16.25 -6.84 5.50
CA GLU A 128 16.96 -8.11 5.50
C GLU A 128 16.17 -9.15 6.31
N ALA A 129 15.87 -10.30 5.69
CA ALA A 129 15.31 -11.44 6.40
C ALA A 129 16.37 -12.11 7.28
N ILE A 130 15.99 -12.54 8.49
CA ILE A 130 16.89 -13.21 9.44
C ILE A 130 17.10 -14.67 9.01
N SER A 131 16.08 -15.32 8.40
CA SER A 131 16.17 -16.68 7.85
C SER A 131 15.52 -16.74 6.47
N LYS A 132 15.60 -17.90 5.81
CA LYS A 132 14.92 -18.18 4.54
C LYS A 132 13.68 -19.08 4.71
N ASP A 133 13.27 -19.38 5.94
CA ASP A 133 12.23 -20.35 6.25
C ASP A 133 10.83 -19.72 6.07
N VAL A 134 10.43 -19.59 4.81
CA VAL A 134 9.15 -18.97 4.41
C VAL A 134 7.98 -19.85 4.82
N GLN A 135 6.97 -19.23 5.43
CA GLN A 135 5.67 -19.83 5.74
C GLN A 135 4.59 -18.90 5.21
N ILE A 136 4.04 -19.23 4.04
CA ILE A 136 3.03 -18.39 3.37
C ILE A 136 1.66 -18.47 4.05
N ASP A 137 0.91 -17.37 4.05
CA ASP A 137 -0.54 -17.41 4.27
C ASP A 137 -1.24 -17.77 2.94
N ASP A 138 -1.73 -19.01 2.86
CA ASP A 138 -2.40 -19.55 1.66
C ASP A 138 -3.66 -18.77 1.25
N LYS A 139 -4.19 -17.91 2.13
CA LYS A 139 -5.34 -17.05 1.81
C LYS A 139 -4.95 -15.88 0.90
N GLU A 140 -3.74 -15.37 1.09
CA GLU A 140 -3.26 -14.17 0.39
C GLU A 140 -2.26 -14.50 -0.71
N LEU A 141 -1.39 -15.48 -0.48
CA LEU A 141 -0.32 -15.84 -1.39
C LEU A 141 -0.51 -17.23 -1.98
N LEU A 142 -0.19 -17.34 -3.28
CA LEU A 142 -0.02 -18.64 -3.95
C LEU A 142 1.39 -19.18 -3.79
N GLU A 143 2.38 -18.30 -3.72
CA GLU A 143 3.79 -18.67 -3.73
C GLU A 143 4.65 -17.52 -3.18
N ALA A 144 5.73 -17.89 -2.52
CA ALA A 144 6.82 -16.99 -2.15
C ALA A 144 8.16 -17.71 -2.40
N SER A 145 9.03 -17.12 -3.20
CA SER A 145 10.27 -17.76 -3.65
C SER A 145 11.45 -16.79 -3.61
N TRP A 146 12.62 -17.34 -3.25
CA TRP A 146 13.89 -16.63 -3.26
C TRP A 146 14.54 -16.70 -4.64
N PHE A 147 14.92 -15.55 -5.18
CA PHE A 147 15.55 -15.41 -6.49
C PHE A 147 16.92 -14.76 -6.38
N LYS A 148 17.87 -15.22 -7.18
CA LYS A 148 19.12 -14.50 -7.40
C LYS A 148 18.91 -13.39 -8.43
N PRO A 149 19.69 -12.30 -8.41
CA PRO A 149 19.57 -11.21 -9.37
C PRO A 149 19.63 -11.65 -10.84
N ASP A 150 20.43 -12.69 -11.12
CA ASP A 150 20.62 -13.22 -12.48
C ASP A 150 19.55 -14.26 -12.90
N ASP A 151 18.64 -14.64 -11.99
CA ASP A 151 17.61 -15.67 -12.20
C ASP A 151 16.21 -15.14 -11.84
N MET A 152 15.94 -13.91 -12.22
CA MET A 152 14.67 -13.26 -11.94
C MET A 152 13.54 -13.84 -12.82
N PRO A 153 12.33 -14.06 -12.26
CA PRO A 153 11.18 -14.50 -13.03
C PRO A 153 10.80 -13.42 -14.06
N GLN A 154 10.38 -13.88 -15.26
CA GLN A 154 9.89 -13.01 -16.34
C GLN A 154 8.43 -12.58 -16.12
#